data_6634e14c9ac7a0f311c7498e28457cca
#
_entry.id   6634e14c9ac7a0f311c7498e28457cca
#
_cell.length_a   1.000
_cell.length_b   1.000
_cell.length_c   1.000
_cell.angle_alpha   90.00
_cell.angle_beta   90.00
_cell.angle_gamma   90.00
#
_symmetry.space_group_name_H-M   'P 1'
#
loop_
_entity.id
_entity.type
_entity.pdbx_description
1 polymer ?
#
loop_
_entity_poly.entity_id
_entity_poly.type
_entity_poly.pdbx_seq_one_letter_code
_entity_poly.pdbx_strand_id
1 'polypeptide(L)'
;VKIVTLFSDGSCLGNPGAGGWAYILKFNEAQKKESGGEAFTTNNQMELKAAIMGLKALKEPCEVRLFTDSSYVVNSINEWLTNWQKRNFKNVKNVELWQEYLEISKPHKVVASWVKGHAGHPENEECDQMARDEALKTKDENER
;
A
#
# COMPACT_ATOMS: atom_id res chain seq x y z
N VAL A 1 -10.26 -12.26 -17.29
CA VAL A 1 -9.81 -11.50 -16.12
C VAL A 1 -8.71 -10.54 -16.52
N LYS A 2 -8.87 -9.27 -16.18
CA LYS A 2 -7.84 -8.25 -16.46
C LYS A 2 -6.62 -8.47 -15.57
N ILE A 3 -5.44 -8.27 -16.16
CA ILE A 3 -4.19 -8.24 -15.41
C ILE A 3 -3.80 -6.78 -15.28
N VAL A 4 -3.71 -6.30 -14.03
CA VAL A 4 -3.31 -4.92 -13.76
C VAL A 4 -2.03 -4.89 -12.95
N THR A 5 -1.27 -3.80 -13.09
CA THR A 5 -0.05 -3.58 -12.31
C THR A 5 -0.32 -2.47 -11.30
N LEU A 6 0.01 -2.72 -10.05
CA LEU A 6 -0.18 -1.77 -8.97
C LEU A 6 1.17 -1.50 -8.30
N PHE A 7 1.55 -0.22 -8.28
CA PHE A 7 2.72 0.26 -7.55
C PHE A 7 2.23 1.01 -6.33
N SER A 8 2.82 0.77 -5.17
CA SER A 8 2.38 1.42 -3.94
C SER A 8 3.57 1.77 -3.05
N ASP A 9 3.43 2.82 -2.27
CA ASP A 9 4.43 3.23 -1.30
C ASP A 9 3.79 4.02 -0.16
N GLY A 10 4.46 4.02 0.97
CA GLY A 10 4.05 4.77 2.15
C GLY A 10 5.25 5.47 2.77
N SER A 11 4.99 6.57 3.44
CA SER A 11 6.01 7.36 4.10
C SER A 11 5.47 7.86 5.44
N CYS A 12 6.34 7.94 6.43
CA CYS A 12 5.95 8.45 7.74
C CYS A 12 7.09 9.27 8.33
N LEU A 13 6.75 10.49 8.77
CA LEU A 13 7.71 11.39 9.39
C LEU A 13 7.67 11.16 10.90
N GLY A 14 8.80 10.68 11.46
CA GLY A 14 8.92 10.45 12.90
C GLY A 14 8.37 9.12 13.41
N ASN A 15 7.84 8.29 12.57
CA ASN A 15 7.38 6.91 12.76
C ASN A 15 7.22 6.43 14.23
N PRO A 16 6.13 6.81 14.99
CA PRO A 16 4.89 7.35 14.44
C PRO A 16 4.94 8.87 14.24
N GLY A 17 4.04 9.34 13.39
CA GLY A 17 3.89 10.75 13.09
C GLY A 17 3.01 10.96 11.86
N ALA A 18 3.11 12.13 11.26
CA ALA A 18 2.38 12.43 10.02
C ALA A 18 2.87 11.51 8.90
N GLY A 19 1.96 10.94 8.15
CA GLY A 19 2.30 10.02 7.09
C GLY A 19 1.56 10.28 5.79
N GLY A 20 2.02 9.62 4.74
CA GLY A 20 1.40 9.68 3.43
C GLY A 20 1.45 8.32 2.73
N TRP A 21 0.50 8.11 1.84
CA TRP A 21 0.43 6.91 1.02
C TRP A 21 0.21 7.32 -0.44
N ALA A 22 0.64 6.47 -1.35
CA ALA A 22 0.45 6.72 -2.78
C ALA A 22 0.40 5.41 -3.56
N TYR A 23 -0.37 5.42 -4.65
CA TYR A 23 -0.35 4.29 -5.59
C TYR A 23 -0.44 4.78 -7.02
N ILE A 24 0.07 3.94 -7.93
CA ILE A 24 -0.08 4.08 -9.37
C ILE A 24 -0.63 2.75 -9.88
N LEU A 25 -1.77 2.80 -10.53
CA LEU A 25 -2.45 1.62 -11.07
C LEU A 25 -2.39 1.71 -12.59
N LYS A 26 -1.89 0.66 -13.24
CA LYS A 26 -1.76 0.61 -14.71
C LYS A 26 -2.50 -0.57 -15.30
N PHE A 27 -3.23 -0.29 -16.37
CA PHE A 27 -3.83 -1.32 -17.22
C PHE A 27 -3.66 -0.88 -18.69
N ASN A 28 -2.88 -1.64 -19.43
CA ASN A 28 -2.47 -1.25 -20.81
C ASN A 28 -1.90 0.18 -20.79
N GLU A 29 -2.50 1.12 -21.54
CA GLU A 29 -2.06 2.51 -21.56
C GLU A 29 -2.80 3.39 -20.56
N ALA A 30 -3.81 2.85 -19.89
CA ALA A 30 -4.55 3.59 -18.87
C ALA A 30 -3.78 3.61 -17.55
N GLN A 31 -3.89 4.71 -16.83
CA GLN A 31 -3.17 4.90 -15.59
C GLN A 31 -4.00 5.72 -14.61
N LYS A 32 -4.00 5.32 -13.35
CA LYS A 32 -4.63 6.06 -12.27
C LYS A 32 -3.64 6.23 -11.14
N LYS A 33 -3.53 7.44 -10.61
CA LYS A 33 -2.65 7.78 -9.49
C LYS A 33 -3.45 8.46 -8.41
N GLU A 34 -3.21 8.08 -7.15
CA GLU A 34 -3.79 8.77 -6.01
C GLU A 34 -2.80 8.80 -4.86
N SER A 35 -2.96 9.77 -3.98
CA SER A 35 -2.18 9.88 -2.76
C SER A 35 -3.03 10.53 -1.68
N GLY A 36 -2.62 10.35 -0.42
CA GLY A 36 -3.31 10.95 0.70
C GLY A 36 -2.44 10.95 1.94
N GLY A 37 -2.88 11.62 2.99
CA GLY A 37 -2.15 11.75 4.22
C GLY A 37 -2.95 11.31 5.44
N GLU A 38 -2.23 10.99 6.51
CA GLU A 38 -2.78 10.67 7.83
C GLU A 38 -2.06 11.50 8.87
N ALA A 39 -2.83 12.09 9.79
CA ALA A 39 -2.27 12.99 10.81
C ALA A 39 -1.31 12.29 11.76
N PHE A 40 -1.59 11.03 12.10
CA PHE A 40 -0.76 10.25 13.02
C PHE A 40 -0.83 8.78 12.65
N THR A 41 0.29 8.22 12.21
CA THR A 41 0.34 6.86 11.67
C THR A 41 1.75 6.29 11.78
N THR A 42 1.97 5.11 11.19
CA THR A 42 3.30 4.49 11.10
C THR A 42 3.64 4.19 9.65
N ASN A 43 4.92 3.96 9.40
CA ASN A 43 5.39 3.61 8.06
C ASN A 43 4.67 2.36 7.52
N ASN A 44 4.59 1.30 8.34
CA ASN A 44 3.93 0.06 7.91
C ASN A 44 2.44 0.25 7.62
N GLN A 45 1.75 1.08 8.38
CA GLN A 45 0.34 1.40 8.11
C GLN A 45 0.18 2.11 6.78
N MET A 46 1.07 3.05 6.46
CA MET A 46 1.00 3.78 5.19
C MET A 46 1.34 2.90 4.00
N GLU A 47 2.32 2.01 4.14
CA GLU A 47 2.66 1.03 3.13
C GLU A 47 1.46 0.13 2.80
N LEU A 48 0.79 -0.37 3.82
CA LEU A 48 -0.38 -1.23 3.65
C LEU A 48 -1.58 -0.45 3.10
N LYS A 49 -1.81 0.76 3.62
CA LYS A 49 -2.92 1.60 3.15
C LYS A 49 -2.80 1.94 1.67
N ALA A 50 -1.59 2.19 1.19
CA ALA A 50 -1.36 2.45 -0.24
C ALA A 50 -1.85 1.28 -1.11
N ALA A 51 -1.53 0.04 -0.71
CA ALA A 51 -2.00 -1.14 -1.42
C ALA A 51 -3.53 -1.29 -1.35
N ILE A 52 -4.11 -1.07 -0.18
CA ILE A 52 -5.57 -1.13 0.01
C ILE A 52 -6.28 -0.11 -0.88
N MET A 53 -5.81 1.13 -0.91
CA MET A 53 -6.43 2.19 -1.71
C MET A 53 -6.33 1.88 -3.21
N GLY A 54 -5.21 1.32 -3.65
CA GLY A 54 -5.06 0.88 -5.03
C GLY A 54 -6.06 -0.22 -5.40
N LEU A 55 -6.24 -1.20 -4.53
CA LEU A 55 -7.21 -2.28 -4.76
C LEU A 55 -8.65 -1.75 -4.77
N LYS A 56 -8.97 -0.79 -3.92
CA LYS A 56 -10.30 -0.15 -3.89
C LYS A 56 -10.64 0.56 -5.19
N ALA A 57 -9.64 0.99 -5.94
CA ALA A 57 -9.87 1.68 -7.22
C ALA A 57 -10.31 0.73 -8.33
N LEU A 58 -10.18 -0.58 -8.15
CA LEU A 58 -10.59 -1.58 -9.12
C LEU A 58 -12.11 -1.79 -9.08
N LYS A 59 -12.74 -1.80 -10.24
CA LYS A 59 -14.20 -1.92 -10.36
C LYS A 59 -14.68 -3.30 -10.76
N GLU A 60 -13.75 -4.21 -11.06
CA GLU A 60 -14.08 -5.57 -11.48
C GLU A 60 -12.98 -6.53 -11.02
N PRO A 61 -13.25 -7.84 -10.97
CA PRO A 61 -12.21 -8.80 -10.58
C PRO A 61 -10.99 -8.72 -11.49
N CYS A 62 -9.81 -8.70 -10.89
CA CYS A 62 -8.53 -8.56 -11.61
C CYS A 62 -7.50 -9.51 -11.02
N GLU A 63 -6.52 -9.87 -11.85
CA GLU A 63 -5.25 -10.36 -11.34
C GLU A 63 -4.37 -9.11 -11.14
N VAL A 64 -3.93 -8.90 -9.90
CA VAL A 64 -3.18 -7.69 -9.54
C VAL A 64 -1.73 -8.07 -9.27
N ARG A 65 -0.83 -7.46 -10.04
CA ARG A 65 0.60 -7.59 -9.81
C ARG A 65 1.04 -6.36 -9.01
N LEU A 66 1.28 -6.57 -7.72
CA LEU A 66 1.64 -5.51 -6.79
C LEU A 66 3.16 -5.44 -6.64
N PHE A 67 3.71 -4.25 -6.84
CA PHE A 67 5.13 -3.98 -6.65
C PHE A 67 5.31 -2.93 -5.57
N THR A 68 6.06 -3.26 -4.54
CA THR A 68 6.34 -2.37 -3.41
C THR A 68 7.71 -2.66 -2.83
N ASP A 69 8.36 -1.65 -2.25
CA ASP A 69 9.62 -1.84 -1.54
C ASP A 69 9.42 -2.23 -0.08
N SER A 70 8.18 -2.40 0.35
CA SER A 70 7.86 -2.82 1.72
C SER A 70 7.93 -4.34 1.83
N SER A 71 8.98 -4.86 2.44
CA SER A 71 9.07 -6.29 2.75
C SER A 71 7.97 -6.72 3.70
N TYR A 72 7.54 -5.83 4.60
CA TYR A 72 6.42 -6.09 5.50
C TYR A 72 5.15 -6.44 4.71
N VAL A 73 4.78 -5.63 3.73
CA VAL A 73 3.58 -5.89 2.92
C VAL A 73 3.73 -7.16 2.10
N VAL A 74 4.87 -7.33 1.42
CA VAL A 74 5.08 -8.50 0.55
C VAL A 74 5.07 -9.80 1.34
N ASN A 75 5.83 -9.86 2.45
CA ASN A 75 5.91 -11.09 3.24
C ASN A 75 4.58 -11.39 3.93
N SER A 76 3.87 -10.38 4.37
CA SER A 76 2.55 -10.57 4.97
C SER A 76 1.57 -11.19 3.99
N ILE A 77 1.48 -10.64 2.78
CA ILE A 77 0.56 -11.14 1.74
C ILE A 77 0.95 -12.56 1.31
N ASN A 78 2.24 -12.80 1.06
CA ASN A 78 2.70 -14.06 0.48
C ASN A 78 2.83 -15.20 1.48
N GLU A 79 3.12 -14.91 2.76
CA GLU A 79 3.48 -15.94 3.73
C GLU A 79 2.64 -15.89 5.01
N TRP A 80 2.52 -14.74 5.65
CA TRP A 80 2.05 -14.65 7.02
C TRP A 80 0.52 -14.56 7.17
N LEU A 81 -0.16 -14.00 6.18
CA LEU A 81 -1.58 -13.68 6.28
C LEU A 81 -2.46 -14.92 6.50
N THR A 82 -2.20 -16.01 5.79
CA THR A 82 -2.93 -17.26 5.95
C THR A 82 -2.80 -17.80 7.38
N ASN A 83 -1.59 -17.74 7.95
CA ASN A 83 -1.35 -18.18 9.31
C ASN A 83 -2.05 -17.28 10.33
N TRP A 84 -2.05 -15.97 10.09
CA TRP A 84 -2.76 -15.02 10.95
C TRP A 84 -4.26 -15.29 10.97
N GLN A 85 -4.84 -15.60 9.82
CA GLN A 85 -6.26 -15.97 9.73
C GLN A 85 -6.57 -17.22 10.54
N LYS A 86 -5.71 -18.24 10.49
CA LYS A 86 -5.89 -19.49 11.23
C LYS A 86 -5.94 -19.28 12.75
N ARG A 87 -5.19 -18.32 13.26
CA ARG A 87 -5.17 -18.02 14.71
C ARG A 87 -5.99 -16.78 15.06
N ASN A 88 -6.90 -16.39 14.16
CA ASN A 88 -7.84 -15.30 14.37
C ASN A 88 -7.14 -13.98 14.72
N PHE A 89 -6.00 -13.71 14.06
CA PHE A 89 -5.18 -12.49 14.23
C PHE A 89 -4.67 -12.26 15.66
N LYS A 90 -4.54 -13.30 16.43
CA LYS A 90 -4.01 -13.18 17.78
C LYS A 90 -2.56 -12.67 17.76
N ASN A 91 -2.26 -11.61 18.52
CA ASN A 91 -0.95 -10.99 18.61
C ASN A 91 -0.42 -10.40 17.29
N VAL A 92 -1.31 -10.05 16.36
CA VAL A 92 -0.95 -9.43 15.08
C VAL A 92 -1.16 -7.93 15.18
N LYS A 93 -0.22 -7.14 14.63
CA LYS A 93 -0.35 -5.69 14.53
C LYS A 93 -1.15 -5.30 13.31
N ASN A 94 -1.77 -4.12 13.34
CA ASN A 94 -2.50 -3.56 12.20
C ASN A 94 -3.66 -4.46 11.74
N VAL A 95 -4.30 -5.14 12.68
CA VAL A 95 -5.36 -6.12 12.39
C VAL A 95 -6.49 -5.52 11.55
N GLU A 96 -6.95 -4.32 11.89
CA GLU A 96 -8.05 -3.68 11.18
C GLU A 96 -7.71 -3.45 9.71
N LEU A 97 -6.50 -3.00 9.43
CA LEU A 97 -6.03 -2.79 8.06
C LEU A 97 -5.91 -4.12 7.31
N TRP A 98 -5.41 -5.17 7.96
CA TRP A 98 -5.32 -6.48 7.31
C TRP A 98 -6.69 -7.10 7.06
N GLN A 99 -7.65 -6.88 7.96
CA GLN A 99 -9.02 -7.31 7.73
C GLN A 99 -9.66 -6.56 6.56
N GLU A 100 -9.39 -5.27 6.45
CA GLU A 100 -9.82 -4.47 5.30
C GLU A 100 -9.18 -4.97 4.01
N TYR A 101 -7.87 -5.27 4.06
CA TYR A 101 -7.16 -5.84 2.92
C TYR A 101 -7.83 -7.14 2.44
N LEU A 102 -8.12 -8.04 3.36
CA LEU A 102 -8.76 -9.31 3.03
C LEU A 102 -10.12 -9.12 2.35
N GLU A 103 -10.92 -8.21 2.87
CA GLU A 103 -12.23 -7.91 2.30
C GLU A 103 -12.11 -7.34 0.88
N ILE A 104 -11.25 -6.36 0.69
CA ILE A 104 -11.05 -5.68 -0.58
C ILE A 104 -10.39 -6.59 -1.63
N SER A 105 -9.53 -7.49 -1.21
CA SER A 105 -8.80 -8.38 -2.13
C SER A 105 -9.58 -9.62 -2.54
N LYS A 106 -10.71 -9.93 -1.88
CA LYS A 106 -11.49 -11.15 -2.17
C LYS A 106 -11.78 -11.40 -3.64
N PRO A 107 -12.24 -10.41 -4.43
CA PRO A 107 -12.55 -10.66 -5.83
C PRO A 107 -11.31 -10.74 -6.73
N HIS A 108 -10.13 -10.46 -6.19
CA HIS A 108 -8.91 -10.35 -6.97
C HIS A 108 -7.91 -11.46 -6.62
N LYS A 109 -7.03 -11.72 -7.57
CA LYS A 109 -5.83 -12.53 -7.31
C LYS A 109 -4.66 -11.56 -7.19
N VAL A 110 -4.11 -11.40 -5.99
CA VAL A 110 -3.00 -10.48 -5.73
C VAL A 110 -1.71 -11.26 -5.64
N VAL A 111 -0.75 -10.89 -6.48
CA VAL A 111 0.62 -11.42 -6.43
C VAL A 111 1.52 -10.26 -6.06
N ALA A 112 2.11 -10.31 -4.88
CA ALA A 112 2.99 -9.25 -4.39
C ALA A 112 4.45 -9.58 -4.67
N SER A 113 5.18 -8.59 -5.18
CA SER A 113 6.61 -8.72 -5.48
C SER A 113 7.37 -7.57 -4.85
N TRP A 114 8.44 -7.91 -4.17
CA TRP A 114 9.31 -6.91 -3.57
C TRP A 114 10.22 -6.29 -4.63
N VAL A 115 10.33 -4.95 -4.61
CA VAL A 115 11.29 -4.23 -5.42
C VAL A 115 12.21 -3.46 -4.49
N LYS A 116 13.47 -3.34 -4.87
CA LYS A 116 14.42 -2.58 -4.07
C LYS A 116 14.11 -1.08 -4.20
N GLY A 117 13.97 -0.39 -3.06
CA GLY A 117 13.75 1.05 -3.06
C GLY A 117 14.89 1.79 -3.76
N HIS A 118 14.53 2.81 -4.53
CA HIS A 118 15.48 3.65 -5.27
C HIS A 118 16.36 2.88 -6.26
N ALA A 119 15.84 1.78 -6.83
CA ALA A 119 16.59 0.92 -7.74
C ALA A 119 16.21 1.13 -9.21
N GLY A 120 15.76 2.33 -9.57
CA GLY A 120 15.48 2.66 -10.96
C GLY A 120 14.13 2.21 -11.50
N HIS A 121 13.16 1.96 -10.63
CA HIS A 121 11.78 1.68 -11.02
C HIS A 121 11.00 3.00 -11.03
N PRO A 122 10.72 3.63 -12.20
CA PRO A 122 10.14 4.97 -12.25
C PRO A 122 8.83 5.10 -11.48
N GLU A 123 7.94 4.12 -11.58
CA GLU A 123 6.65 4.17 -10.89
C GLU A 123 6.81 4.08 -9.38
N ASN A 124 7.72 3.25 -8.89
CA ASN A 124 7.96 3.13 -7.44
C ASN A 124 8.62 4.40 -6.90
N GLU A 125 9.53 5.02 -7.67
CA GLU A 125 10.12 6.29 -7.29
C GLU A 125 9.08 7.41 -7.26
N GLU A 126 8.18 7.43 -8.22
CA GLU A 126 7.08 8.39 -8.26
C GLU A 126 6.15 8.21 -7.05
N CYS A 127 5.78 6.97 -6.71
CA CYS A 127 4.98 6.68 -5.52
C CYS A 127 5.68 7.16 -4.25
N ASP A 128 6.99 6.92 -4.14
CA ASP A 128 7.77 7.37 -3.00
C ASP A 128 7.69 8.89 -2.84
N GLN A 129 7.86 9.62 -3.93
CA GLN A 129 7.80 11.08 -3.91
C GLN A 129 6.39 11.57 -3.54
N MET A 130 5.35 10.98 -4.14
CA MET A 130 3.97 11.32 -3.84
C MET A 130 3.64 11.09 -2.36
N ALA A 131 4.06 9.95 -1.82
CA ALA A 131 3.81 9.61 -0.42
C ALA A 131 4.54 10.57 0.53
N ARG A 132 5.79 10.91 0.21
CA ARG A 132 6.56 11.87 1.02
C ARG A 132 5.94 13.27 0.98
N ASP A 133 5.51 13.71 -0.19
CA ASP A 133 4.87 15.02 -0.33
C ASP A 133 3.60 15.10 0.52
N GLU A 134 2.80 14.03 0.55
CA GLU A 134 1.60 13.96 1.38
C GLU A 134 1.94 13.96 2.87
N ALA A 135 3.00 13.25 3.27
CA ALA A 135 3.44 13.25 4.67
C ALA A 135 3.89 14.64 5.11
N LEU A 136 4.64 15.35 4.28
CA LEU A 136 5.10 16.71 4.58
C LEU A 136 3.93 17.69 4.66
N LYS A 137 3.00 17.61 3.73
CA LYS A 137 1.79 18.43 3.72
C LYS A 137 0.97 18.20 4.99
N THR A 138 0.79 16.96 5.39
CA THR A 138 0.05 16.59 6.59
C THR A 138 0.75 17.09 7.85
N LYS A 139 2.08 17.00 7.89
CA LYS A 139 2.86 17.53 9.00
C LYS A 139 2.66 19.04 9.14
N ASP A 140 2.70 19.78 8.05
CA ASP A 140 2.49 21.22 8.05
C ASP A 140 1.08 21.57 8.55
N GLU A 141 0.07 20.82 8.15
CA GLU A 141 -1.30 20.98 8.63
C GLU A 141 -1.41 20.73 10.14
N ASN A 142 -0.71 19.72 10.66
CA ASN A 142 -0.71 19.40 12.09
C ASN A 142 -0.06 20.49 12.94
N GLU A 143 0.88 21.23 12.37
CA GLU A 143 1.63 22.27 13.08
C GLU A 143 0.95 23.63 13.08
N ARG A 144 -0.18 23.78 12.44
CA ARG A 144 -0.95 25.04 12.37
C ARG A 144 -1.86 25.26 13.56
#